data_feb4310541779cae9a48b19ad352ac03
#
_entry.id   feb4310541779cae9a48b19ad352ac03
#
_cell.length_a   1.000
_cell.length_b   1.000
_cell.length_c   1.000
_cell.angle_alpha   90.00
_cell.angle_beta   90.00
_cell.angle_gamma   90.00
#
_symmetry.space_group_name_H-M   'P 1'
#
loop_
_entity.id
_entity.type
_entity.pdbx_description
1 polymer ?
#
loop_
_entity_poly.entity_id
_entity_poly.type
_entity_poly.pdbx_seq_one_letter_code
_entity_poly.pdbx_strand_id
1 'polypeptide(L)'
;PGSIVKGASMLTGYSSGNLKIGEVLYDKCIKFKNTPRKCSWKTSLGALNDLKALELSSNSYQFQVALKVANVKYYDNMPVKIDEAPFKVYRSVFNSLGLGVKSGIDLPFETEGYKGKEYNAGLLLNYSIGQYDTYSVMQLASYVNTIINEGERLKLNLVKEVKYATKDNSIGKTKSTYQKKVLNNSNIDNIYFKRVKEGFASVMKGMLGRGYMGGSPDPAGKTGTSETFYDSDL
;
A
#
# COMPACT_ATOMS: atom_id res chain seq x y z
N PRO A 1 -5.15 -6.48 3.24
CA PRO A 1 -3.67 -6.33 3.12
C PRO A 1 -3.03 -5.70 4.36
N GLY A 2 -3.78 -4.90 5.15
CA GLY A 2 -3.26 -4.22 6.32
C GLY A 2 -2.17 -3.20 5.97
N SER A 3 -1.28 -2.96 6.92
CA SER A 3 -0.27 -1.88 6.85
C SER A 3 0.72 -1.95 5.70
N ILE A 4 0.73 -3.02 4.88
CA ILE A 4 1.57 -3.11 3.67
C ILE A 4 1.30 -1.94 2.72
N VAL A 5 0.02 -1.52 2.59
CA VAL A 5 -0.38 -0.47 1.64
C VAL A 5 -0.08 0.96 2.11
N LYS A 6 0.48 1.16 3.29
CA LYS A 6 0.76 2.51 3.81
C LYS A 6 1.72 3.32 2.94
N GLY A 7 2.59 2.67 2.16
CA GLY A 7 3.38 3.34 1.14
C GLY A 7 2.50 3.96 0.04
N ALA A 8 1.47 3.24 -0.43
CA ALA A 8 0.51 3.77 -1.39
C ALA A 8 -0.31 4.92 -0.78
N SER A 9 -0.67 4.83 0.51
CA SER A 9 -1.36 5.91 1.21
C SER A 9 -0.50 7.17 1.35
N MET A 10 0.81 7.04 1.59
CA MET A 10 1.75 8.17 1.55
C MET A 10 1.81 8.78 0.14
N LEU A 11 1.95 7.95 -0.89
CA LEU A 11 1.96 8.41 -2.29
C LEU A 11 0.66 9.15 -2.65
N THR A 12 -0.49 8.68 -2.12
CA THR A 12 -1.77 9.39 -2.29
C THR A 12 -1.73 10.77 -1.65
N GLY A 13 -1.23 10.88 -0.42
CA GLY A 13 -1.09 12.16 0.27
C GLY A 13 -0.17 13.13 -0.48
N TYR A 14 0.97 12.66 -0.95
CA TYR A 14 1.94 13.48 -1.70
C TYR A 14 1.39 13.91 -3.05
N SER A 15 0.93 12.97 -3.88
CA SER A 15 0.47 13.25 -5.24
C SER A 15 -0.77 14.13 -5.29
N SER A 16 -1.61 14.11 -4.26
CA SER A 16 -2.75 15.00 -4.12
C SER A 16 -2.40 16.38 -3.54
N GLY A 17 -1.12 16.65 -3.22
CA GLY A 17 -0.66 17.89 -2.61
C GLY A 17 -1.08 18.09 -1.14
N ASN A 18 -1.67 17.07 -0.52
CA ASN A 18 -2.20 17.15 0.84
C ASN A 18 -1.18 16.76 1.93
N LEU A 19 -0.06 16.18 1.55
CA LEU A 19 1.06 15.84 2.43
C LEU A 19 2.36 16.39 1.86
N LYS A 20 3.16 17.05 2.70
CA LYS A 20 4.52 17.50 2.34
C LYS A 20 5.56 16.50 2.81
N ILE A 21 6.66 16.36 2.06
CA ILE A 21 7.83 15.57 2.51
C ILE A 21 8.33 16.15 3.84
N GLY A 22 8.57 15.26 4.81
CA GLY A 22 9.04 15.64 6.14
C GLY A 22 7.99 16.24 7.06
N GLU A 23 6.74 16.33 6.63
CA GLU A 23 5.67 16.90 7.45
C GLU A 23 5.52 16.15 8.76
N VAL A 24 5.54 16.89 9.87
CA VAL A 24 5.41 16.32 11.22
C VAL A 24 3.95 16.40 11.67
N LEU A 25 3.38 15.26 12.03
CA LEU A 25 2.05 15.14 12.62
C LEU A 25 2.16 14.46 13.99
N TYR A 26 1.35 14.91 14.95
CA TYR A 26 1.32 14.27 16.27
C TYR A 26 0.41 13.02 16.20
N ASP A 27 0.96 11.86 16.56
CA ASP A 27 0.21 10.60 16.60
C ASP A 27 -0.79 10.64 17.75
N LYS A 28 -2.05 10.75 17.43
CA LYS A 28 -3.20 10.83 18.34
C LYS A 28 -4.34 9.98 17.86
N CYS A 29 -5.14 9.47 18.76
CA CYS A 29 -6.36 8.77 18.38
C CYS A 29 -7.35 9.72 17.70
N ILE A 30 -8.06 9.19 16.70
CA ILE A 30 -9.14 9.89 16.00
C ILE A 30 -10.48 9.35 16.48
N LYS A 31 -11.41 10.24 16.82
CA LYS A 31 -12.77 9.91 17.19
C LYS A 31 -13.75 10.85 16.51
N PHE A 32 -14.73 10.30 15.83
CA PHE A 32 -15.89 11.02 15.34
C PHE A 32 -17.09 10.83 16.27
N LYS A 33 -18.07 11.69 16.16
CA LYS A 33 -19.32 11.57 16.94
C LYS A 33 -19.98 10.21 16.69
N ASN A 34 -20.36 9.53 17.75
CA ASN A 34 -21.03 8.22 17.72
C ASN A 34 -20.21 7.09 17.06
N THR A 35 -18.87 7.18 17.05
CA THR A 35 -18.01 6.12 16.55
C THR A 35 -16.99 5.65 17.60
N PRO A 36 -16.45 4.44 17.48
CA PRO A 36 -15.31 4.02 18.28
C PRO A 36 -14.08 4.91 18.00
N ARG A 37 -13.22 5.06 18.99
CA ARG A 37 -11.93 5.72 18.87
C ARG A 37 -10.96 4.81 18.07
N LYS A 38 -10.25 5.39 17.10
CA LYS A 38 -9.24 4.69 16.30
C LYS A 38 -7.85 5.24 16.64
N CYS A 39 -6.93 4.35 16.96
CA CYS A 39 -5.58 4.69 17.41
C CYS A 39 -4.52 3.92 16.59
N SER A 40 -3.26 4.27 16.75
CA SER A 40 -2.14 3.42 16.42
C SER A 40 -2.08 2.22 17.40
N TRP A 41 -1.12 1.33 17.20
CA TRP A 41 -0.91 0.16 18.09
C TRP A 41 -0.51 0.55 19.54
N LYS A 42 -0.12 1.80 19.75
CA LYS A 42 -0.09 2.49 21.05
C LYS A 42 -1.06 3.67 21.01
N THR A 43 -1.43 4.17 22.18
CA THR A 43 -2.33 5.33 22.32
C THR A 43 -1.75 6.59 21.70
N SER A 44 -0.41 6.72 21.72
CA SER A 44 0.34 7.75 21.01
C SER A 44 1.78 7.26 20.76
N LEU A 45 2.31 7.61 19.58
CA LEU A 45 3.70 7.42 19.21
C LEU A 45 4.48 8.76 19.19
N GLY A 46 3.85 9.85 19.64
CA GLY A 46 4.44 11.19 19.69
C GLY A 46 4.38 11.93 18.35
N ALA A 47 5.26 12.91 18.19
CA ALA A 47 5.41 13.65 16.94
C ALA A 47 6.22 12.82 15.93
N LEU A 48 5.65 12.57 14.75
CA LEU A 48 6.24 11.73 13.71
C LEU A 48 6.28 12.51 12.40
N ASN A 49 7.40 12.45 11.69
CA ASN A 49 7.43 12.76 10.28
C ASN A 49 7.02 11.53 9.45
N ASP A 50 6.91 11.69 8.16
CA ASP A 50 6.51 10.67 7.19
C ASP A 50 7.38 9.39 7.23
N LEU A 51 8.71 9.52 7.35
CA LEU A 51 9.61 8.35 7.47
C LEU A 51 9.37 7.59 8.77
N LYS A 52 9.30 8.31 9.89
CA LYS A 52 9.08 7.69 11.20
C LYS A 52 7.69 7.09 11.32
N ALA A 53 6.70 7.66 10.63
CA ALA A 53 5.35 7.13 10.53
C ALA A 53 5.31 5.79 9.78
N LEU A 54 6.09 5.63 8.70
CA LEU A 54 6.25 4.35 8.00
C LEU A 54 7.02 3.34 8.85
N GLU A 55 8.14 3.76 9.46
CA GLU A 55 8.98 2.93 10.33
C GLU A 55 8.18 2.32 11.48
N LEU A 56 7.44 3.14 12.21
CA LEU A 56 6.63 2.72 13.35
C LEU A 56 5.24 2.22 12.96
N SER A 57 4.94 2.17 11.66
CA SER A 57 3.64 1.76 11.15
C SER A 57 2.47 2.51 11.80
N SER A 58 2.60 3.84 11.99
CA SER A 58 1.54 4.66 12.59
C SER A 58 0.25 4.61 11.80
N ASN A 59 -0.84 4.22 12.44
CA ASN A 59 -2.19 4.32 11.87
C ASN A 59 -2.66 5.77 11.89
N SER A 60 -2.44 6.46 13.00
CA SER A 60 -2.86 7.84 13.21
C SER A 60 -2.32 8.79 12.15
N TYR A 61 -1.04 8.62 11.77
CA TYR A 61 -0.46 9.42 10.70
C TYR A 61 -1.25 9.23 9.39
N GLN A 62 -1.54 7.98 9.02
CA GLN A 62 -2.31 7.68 7.81
C GLN A 62 -3.76 8.19 7.90
N PHE A 63 -4.39 8.11 9.07
CA PHE A 63 -5.72 8.67 9.31
C PHE A 63 -5.73 10.18 9.05
N GLN A 64 -4.73 10.91 9.57
CA GLN A 64 -4.61 12.35 9.37
C GLN A 64 -4.34 12.69 7.91
N VAL A 65 -3.51 11.93 7.20
CA VAL A 65 -3.33 12.07 5.75
C VAL A 65 -4.65 11.86 5.01
N ALA A 66 -5.43 10.83 5.36
CA ALA A 66 -6.72 10.57 4.74
C ALA A 66 -7.73 11.70 4.97
N LEU A 67 -7.75 12.27 6.16
CA LEU A 67 -8.59 13.44 6.45
C LEU A 67 -8.17 14.67 5.66
N LYS A 68 -6.87 14.89 5.48
CA LYS A 68 -6.36 15.97 4.60
C LYS A 68 -6.78 15.77 3.15
N VAL A 69 -6.66 14.53 2.61
CA VAL A 69 -7.13 14.18 1.25
C VAL A 69 -8.63 14.42 1.11
N ALA A 70 -9.40 14.19 2.17
CA ALA A 70 -10.84 14.49 2.22
C ALA A 70 -11.16 15.96 2.52
N ASN A 71 -10.14 16.83 2.65
CA ASN A 71 -10.28 18.24 3.02
C ASN A 71 -11.02 18.46 4.36
N VAL A 72 -10.82 17.55 5.32
CA VAL A 72 -11.47 17.62 6.65
C VAL A 72 -10.52 18.21 7.68
N LYS A 73 -10.88 19.35 8.27
CA LYS A 73 -10.21 19.93 9.44
C LYS A 73 -10.72 19.24 10.70
N TYR A 74 -9.95 18.26 11.20
CA TYR A 74 -10.35 17.41 12.30
C TYR A 74 -10.25 18.09 13.68
N TYR A 75 -11.33 17.93 14.49
CA TYR A 75 -11.32 18.08 15.94
C TYR A 75 -12.02 16.89 16.60
N ASP A 76 -11.67 16.60 17.88
CA ASP A 76 -12.17 15.41 18.57
C ASP A 76 -13.70 15.40 18.69
N ASN A 77 -14.29 14.24 18.49
CA ASN A 77 -15.73 13.99 18.56
C ASN A 77 -16.60 14.80 17.57
N MET A 78 -16.02 15.33 16.48
CA MET A 78 -16.77 16.07 15.47
C MET A 78 -17.77 15.18 14.72
N PRO A 79 -18.95 15.71 14.33
CA PRO A 79 -19.75 15.07 13.30
C PRO A 79 -19.05 15.23 11.95
N VAL A 80 -19.02 14.16 11.14
CA VAL A 80 -18.40 14.22 9.81
C VAL A 80 -19.17 13.33 8.84
N LYS A 81 -19.38 13.85 7.62
CA LYS A 81 -19.88 13.06 6.48
C LYS A 81 -18.76 13.01 5.44
N ILE A 82 -18.48 11.84 4.94
CA ILE A 82 -17.55 11.59 3.85
C ILE A 82 -18.31 10.84 2.77
N ASP A 83 -18.20 11.34 1.56
CA ASP A 83 -18.74 10.73 0.35
C ASP A 83 -17.70 9.84 -0.35
N GLU A 84 -17.97 9.47 -1.59
CA GLU A 84 -17.08 8.65 -2.42
C GLU A 84 -15.80 9.39 -2.88
N ALA A 85 -15.78 10.73 -2.91
CA ALA A 85 -14.72 11.48 -3.57
C ALA A 85 -13.30 11.16 -3.06
N PRO A 86 -13.01 11.18 -1.74
CA PRO A 86 -11.66 10.83 -1.26
C PRO A 86 -11.31 9.37 -1.50
N PHE A 87 -12.30 8.45 -1.53
CA PHE A 87 -12.05 7.05 -1.90
C PHE A 87 -11.65 6.92 -3.37
N LYS A 88 -12.24 7.72 -4.27
CA LYS A 88 -11.82 7.77 -5.70
C LYS A 88 -10.37 8.24 -5.83
N VAL A 89 -9.96 9.26 -5.07
CA VAL A 89 -8.56 9.72 -5.05
C VAL A 89 -7.62 8.59 -4.64
N TYR A 90 -7.90 7.93 -3.52
CA TYR A 90 -7.12 6.78 -3.05
C TYR A 90 -7.08 5.65 -4.07
N ARG A 91 -8.24 5.23 -4.62
CA ARG A 91 -8.34 4.15 -5.59
C ARG A 91 -7.62 4.47 -6.89
N SER A 92 -7.66 5.70 -7.37
CA SER A 92 -6.92 6.13 -8.55
C SER A 92 -5.42 5.90 -8.38
N VAL A 93 -4.85 6.34 -7.26
CA VAL A 93 -3.43 6.12 -6.95
C VAL A 93 -3.14 4.64 -6.73
N PHE A 94 -3.93 3.93 -5.94
CA PHE A 94 -3.74 2.51 -5.66
C PHE A 94 -3.78 1.66 -6.93
N ASN A 95 -4.73 1.92 -7.82
CA ASN A 95 -4.86 1.24 -9.12
C ASN A 95 -3.64 1.51 -10.02
N SER A 96 -3.14 2.74 -10.05
CA SER A 96 -1.93 3.08 -10.82
C SER A 96 -0.69 2.32 -10.34
N LEU A 97 -0.68 1.92 -9.06
CA LEU A 97 0.37 1.12 -8.43
C LEU A 97 0.13 -0.40 -8.54
N GLY A 98 -1.02 -0.85 -9.06
CA GLY A 98 -1.33 -2.27 -9.23
C GLY A 98 -2.25 -2.88 -8.17
N LEU A 99 -2.76 -2.08 -7.22
CA LEU A 99 -3.72 -2.52 -6.21
C LEU A 99 -5.15 -2.36 -6.72
N GLY A 100 -5.99 -3.41 -6.61
CA GLY A 100 -7.39 -3.38 -7.07
C GLY A 100 -7.56 -3.46 -8.60
N VAL A 101 -6.53 -3.87 -9.33
CA VAL A 101 -6.54 -4.10 -10.78
C VAL A 101 -5.76 -5.37 -11.11
N LYS A 102 -6.03 -5.98 -12.25
CA LYS A 102 -5.30 -7.18 -12.70
C LYS A 102 -3.82 -6.86 -12.93
N SER A 103 -2.94 -7.77 -12.50
CA SER A 103 -1.50 -7.71 -12.73
C SER A 103 -1.12 -8.08 -14.16
N GLY A 104 -2.05 -8.78 -14.84
CA GLY A 104 -1.85 -9.32 -16.19
C GLY A 104 -0.92 -10.53 -16.22
N ILE A 105 -0.70 -11.19 -15.06
CA ILE A 105 0.11 -12.40 -14.97
C ILE A 105 -0.41 -13.48 -15.92
N ASP A 106 0.50 -14.31 -16.43
CA ASP A 106 0.22 -15.42 -17.35
C ASP A 106 -0.41 -16.64 -16.65
N LEU A 107 -1.45 -16.38 -15.84
CA LEU A 107 -2.31 -17.40 -15.21
C LEU A 107 -3.73 -17.33 -15.78
N PRO A 108 -4.46 -18.47 -15.82
CA PRO A 108 -5.79 -18.50 -16.41
C PRO A 108 -6.83 -17.68 -15.65
N PHE A 109 -6.65 -17.50 -14.35
CA PHE A 109 -7.57 -16.76 -13.48
C PHE A 109 -6.84 -15.75 -12.62
N GLU A 110 -7.37 -14.54 -12.57
CA GLU A 110 -6.88 -13.45 -11.73
C GLU A 110 -8.06 -12.63 -11.22
N THR A 111 -8.08 -12.39 -9.90
CA THR A 111 -9.08 -11.53 -9.25
C THR A 111 -8.56 -10.11 -9.08
N GLU A 112 -9.46 -9.14 -9.16
CA GLU A 112 -9.17 -7.73 -8.81
C GLU A 112 -9.29 -7.46 -7.30
N GLY A 113 -9.64 -8.49 -6.50
CA GLY A 113 -9.91 -8.34 -5.08
C GLY A 113 -11.34 -7.84 -4.82
N TYR A 114 -11.61 -7.43 -3.58
CA TYR A 114 -12.89 -6.88 -3.20
C TYR A 114 -12.80 -5.36 -3.06
N LYS A 115 -13.77 -4.66 -3.64
CA LYS A 115 -13.93 -3.22 -3.56
C LYS A 115 -15.13 -2.88 -2.69
N GLY A 116 -14.91 -2.23 -1.54
CA GLY A 116 -15.96 -1.78 -0.65
C GLY A 116 -16.90 -0.78 -1.32
N LYS A 117 -18.19 -0.84 -0.99
CA LYS A 117 -19.25 -0.04 -1.64
C LYS A 117 -19.79 1.07 -0.75
N GLU A 118 -19.47 1.06 0.53
CA GLU A 118 -19.94 2.06 1.49
C GLU A 118 -18.90 3.16 1.70
N TYR A 119 -19.39 4.37 1.97
CA TYR A 119 -18.52 5.54 2.13
C TYR A 119 -18.87 6.29 3.42
N ASN A 120 -17.94 6.32 4.35
CA ASN A 120 -18.00 7.11 5.57
C ASN A 120 -16.59 7.37 6.11
N ALA A 121 -16.47 8.25 7.09
CA ALA A 121 -15.19 8.65 7.64
C ALA A 121 -14.41 7.46 8.26
N GLY A 122 -15.09 6.59 9.02
CA GLY A 122 -14.47 5.43 9.64
C GLY A 122 -13.88 4.45 8.61
N LEU A 123 -14.60 4.24 7.49
CA LEU A 123 -14.15 3.40 6.38
C LEU A 123 -13.00 4.05 5.59
N LEU A 124 -12.99 5.38 5.44
CA LEU A 124 -11.86 6.08 4.82
C LEU A 124 -10.59 5.92 5.65
N LEU A 125 -10.68 6.05 6.99
CA LEU A 125 -9.54 5.78 7.87
C LEU A 125 -9.08 4.33 7.72
N ASN A 126 -9.99 3.35 7.70
CA ASN A 126 -9.67 1.95 7.49
C ASN A 126 -9.00 1.73 6.12
N TYR A 127 -9.50 2.38 5.07
CA TYR A 127 -8.92 2.30 3.73
C TYR A 127 -7.44 2.72 3.73
N SER A 128 -7.13 3.83 4.37
CA SER A 128 -5.77 4.38 4.43
C SER A 128 -4.73 3.47 5.08
N ILE A 129 -5.18 2.48 5.85
CA ILE A 129 -4.32 1.49 6.52
C ILE A 129 -4.49 0.06 5.98
N GLY A 130 -5.26 -0.13 4.90
CA GLY A 130 -5.47 -1.42 4.25
C GLY A 130 -6.49 -2.34 4.91
N GLN A 131 -7.50 -1.77 5.57
CA GLN A 131 -8.56 -2.50 6.29
C GLN A 131 -9.95 -2.30 5.65
N TYR A 132 -10.01 -2.03 4.35
CA TYR A 132 -11.29 -1.80 3.66
C TYR A 132 -11.37 -2.55 2.33
N ASP A 133 -10.64 -2.14 1.30
CA ASP A 133 -10.54 -2.94 0.06
C ASP A 133 -9.58 -4.11 0.27
N THR A 134 -9.79 -5.24 -0.42
CA THR A 134 -8.88 -6.40 -0.37
C THR A 134 -8.12 -6.57 -1.66
N TYR A 135 -6.91 -7.10 -1.56
CA TYR A 135 -6.00 -7.30 -2.69
C TYR A 135 -5.39 -8.70 -2.65
N SER A 136 -5.11 -9.25 -3.82
CA SER A 136 -4.38 -10.52 -3.92
C SER A 136 -2.88 -10.32 -3.61
N VAL A 137 -2.20 -11.41 -3.28
CA VAL A 137 -0.73 -11.40 -3.08
C VAL A 137 -0.01 -10.92 -4.35
N MET A 138 -0.51 -11.27 -5.52
CA MET A 138 0.07 -10.82 -6.81
C MET A 138 -0.07 -9.32 -7.01
N GLN A 139 -1.19 -8.73 -6.57
CA GLN A 139 -1.36 -7.27 -6.59
C GLN A 139 -0.41 -6.58 -5.61
N LEU A 140 -0.19 -7.15 -4.42
CA LEU A 140 0.80 -6.63 -3.47
C LEU A 140 2.22 -6.71 -4.03
N ALA A 141 2.57 -7.80 -4.72
CA ALA A 141 3.87 -7.93 -5.41
C ALA A 141 4.01 -6.90 -6.54
N SER A 142 2.96 -6.71 -7.35
CA SER A 142 2.91 -5.68 -8.40
C SER A 142 3.10 -4.28 -7.83
N TYR A 143 2.44 -3.97 -6.74
CA TYR A 143 2.55 -2.69 -6.02
C TYR A 143 3.97 -2.41 -5.55
N VAL A 144 4.61 -3.38 -4.88
CA VAL A 144 6.00 -3.22 -4.41
C VAL A 144 6.95 -3.05 -5.60
N ASN A 145 6.77 -3.85 -6.66
CA ASN A 145 7.54 -3.74 -7.90
C ASN A 145 7.38 -2.34 -8.53
N THR A 146 6.16 -1.79 -8.57
CA THR A 146 5.89 -0.46 -9.10
C THR A 146 6.56 0.64 -8.27
N ILE A 147 6.64 0.50 -6.94
CA ILE A 147 7.39 1.43 -6.09
C ILE A 147 8.89 1.39 -6.41
N ILE A 148 9.46 0.18 -6.57
CA ILE A 148 10.87 -0.01 -6.91
C ILE A 148 11.20 0.63 -8.26
N ASN A 149 10.32 0.49 -9.24
CA ASN A 149 10.43 1.04 -10.59
C ASN A 149 9.92 2.50 -10.71
N GLU A 150 9.78 3.20 -9.58
CA GLU A 150 9.43 4.63 -9.54
C GLU A 150 8.18 4.99 -10.35
N GLY A 151 7.15 4.12 -10.25
CA GLY A 151 5.84 4.33 -10.86
C GLY A 151 5.59 3.61 -12.18
N GLU A 152 6.62 2.98 -12.78
CA GLU A 152 6.45 2.13 -13.94
C GLU A 152 5.89 0.76 -13.52
N ARG A 153 4.61 0.51 -13.82
CA ARG A 153 3.95 -0.75 -13.51
C ARG A 153 4.16 -1.76 -14.64
N LEU A 154 4.81 -2.86 -14.32
CA LEU A 154 5.11 -3.93 -15.27
C LEU A 154 4.05 -5.03 -15.21
N LYS A 155 3.78 -5.64 -16.38
CA LYS A 155 3.06 -6.90 -16.44
C LYS A 155 3.87 -7.97 -15.71
N LEU A 156 3.24 -8.69 -14.79
CA LEU A 156 3.87 -9.84 -14.13
C LEU A 156 3.92 -11.05 -15.07
N ASN A 157 4.94 -11.89 -14.90
CA ASN A 157 5.10 -13.12 -15.68
C ASN A 157 5.70 -14.23 -14.81
N LEU A 158 5.18 -15.44 -14.93
CA LEU A 158 5.78 -16.66 -14.38
C LEU A 158 6.73 -17.30 -15.39
N VAL A 159 6.34 -17.31 -16.66
CA VAL A 159 7.15 -17.91 -17.72
C VAL A 159 8.18 -16.91 -18.20
N LYS A 160 9.45 -17.20 -17.98
CA LYS A 160 10.58 -16.42 -18.50
C LYS A 160 10.89 -16.76 -19.94
N GLU A 161 10.93 -18.05 -20.27
CA GLU A 161 11.22 -18.55 -21.61
C GLU A 161 10.59 -19.93 -21.83
N VAL A 162 10.32 -20.24 -23.08
CA VAL A 162 9.89 -21.57 -23.54
C VAL A 162 10.98 -22.14 -24.42
N LYS A 163 11.32 -23.41 -24.24
CA LYS A 163 12.35 -24.11 -25.01
C LYS A 163 11.74 -25.25 -25.82
N TYR A 164 12.38 -25.63 -26.89
CA TYR A 164 11.99 -26.82 -27.64
C TYR A 164 12.33 -28.09 -26.86
N ALA A 165 11.48 -29.08 -26.96
CA ALA A 165 11.76 -30.42 -26.45
C ALA A 165 12.87 -31.08 -27.25
N THR A 166 13.71 -31.85 -26.60
CA THR A 166 14.77 -32.65 -27.21
C THR A 166 14.50 -34.14 -26.99
N LYS A 167 15.05 -35.00 -27.85
CA LYS A 167 14.86 -36.46 -27.75
C LYS A 167 15.55 -37.10 -26.54
N ASP A 168 16.62 -36.47 -26.07
CA ASP A 168 17.49 -36.91 -24.97
C ASP A 168 17.15 -36.25 -23.62
N ASN A 169 16.01 -35.56 -23.51
CA ASN A 169 15.57 -34.80 -22.34
C ASN A 169 16.54 -33.66 -21.91
N SER A 170 17.46 -33.26 -22.77
CA SER A 170 18.28 -32.09 -22.54
C SER A 170 17.47 -30.80 -22.74
N ILE A 171 18.03 -29.65 -22.35
CA ILE A 171 17.41 -28.35 -22.58
C ILE A 171 17.64 -27.91 -24.03
N GLY A 172 16.57 -27.86 -24.81
CA GLY A 172 16.60 -27.44 -26.21
C GLY A 172 16.83 -25.95 -26.43
N LYS A 173 16.88 -25.54 -27.67
CA LYS A 173 16.99 -24.12 -28.08
C LYS A 173 15.77 -23.33 -27.60
N THR A 174 15.98 -22.04 -27.29
CA THR A 174 14.87 -21.14 -26.90
C THR A 174 13.88 -20.98 -28.06
N LYS A 175 12.62 -21.26 -27.80
CA LYS A 175 11.50 -21.06 -28.73
C LYS A 175 10.94 -19.65 -28.63
N SER A 176 10.76 -19.16 -27.38
CA SER A 176 10.29 -17.81 -27.10
C SER A 176 10.78 -17.33 -25.74
N THR A 177 10.93 -16.03 -25.59
CA THR A 177 11.36 -15.38 -24.34
C THR A 177 10.34 -14.32 -23.98
N TYR A 178 10.07 -14.17 -22.68
CA TYR A 178 9.28 -13.08 -22.15
C TYR A 178 9.90 -11.73 -22.52
N GLN A 179 9.05 -10.80 -22.96
CA GLN A 179 9.44 -9.42 -23.21
C GLN A 179 8.84 -8.50 -22.12
N LYS A 180 9.65 -7.60 -21.56
CA LYS A 180 9.20 -6.59 -20.63
C LYS A 180 8.01 -5.81 -21.24
N LYS A 181 6.88 -5.75 -20.53
CA LYS A 181 5.72 -4.98 -20.92
C LYS A 181 5.30 -4.03 -19.82
N VAL A 182 5.31 -2.73 -20.11
CA VAL A 182 4.77 -1.68 -19.24
C VAL A 182 3.26 -1.66 -19.41
N LEU A 183 2.52 -1.72 -18.30
CA LEU A 183 1.06 -1.62 -18.26
C LEU A 183 0.61 -0.16 -18.14
N ASN A 184 1.27 0.60 -17.26
CA ASN A 184 1.06 2.03 -17.12
C ASN A 184 2.22 2.68 -16.36
N ASN A 185 2.27 4.01 -16.42
CA ASN A 185 3.03 4.85 -15.49
C ASN A 185 2.06 5.54 -14.53
N SER A 186 2.41 5.61 -13.24
CA SER A 186 1.55 6.20 -12.21
C SER A 186 1.42 7.72 -12.33
N ASN A 187 2.32 8.39 -13.06
CA ASN A 187 2.42 9.86 -13.16
C ASN A 187 2.61 10.56 -11.79
N ILE A 188 3.19 9.87 -10.82
CA ILE A 188 3.59 10.40 -9.52
C ILE A 188 5.06 10.79 -9.61
N ASP A 189 5.43 11.96 -9.05
CA ASP A 189 6.81 12.43 -9.08
C ASP A 189 7.77 11.46 -8.38
N ASN A 190 8.91 11.18 -9.00
CA ASN A 190 9.93 10.24 -8.53
C ASN A 190 10.45 10.57 -7.12
N ILE A 191 10.42 11.84 -6.72
CA ILE A 191 10.85 12.23 -5.38
C ILE A 191 10.00 11.55 -4.28
N TYR A 192 8.71 11.33 -4.54
CA TYR A 192 7.81 10.67 -3.60
C TYR A 192 8.06 9.16 -3.53
N PHE A 193 8.41 8.52 -4.65
CA PHE A 193 8.83 7.11 -4.62
C PHE A 193 10.14 6.93 -3.85
N LYS A 194 11.12 7.80 -4.06
CA LYS A 194 12.37 7.79 -3.28
C LYS A 194 12.08 7.92 -1.80
N ARG A 195 11.18 8.85 -1.43
CA ARG A 195 10.80 9.06 -0.03
C ARG A 195 10.12 7.83 0.60
N VAL A 196 9.24 7.14 -0.12
CA VAL A 196 8.61 5.91 0.37
C VAL A 196 9.62 4.77 0.47
N LYS A 197 10.57 4.65 -0.48
CA LYS A 197 11.67 3.66 -0.40
C LYS A 197 12.56 3.90 0.82
N GLU A 198 12.91 5.16 1.13
CA GLU A 198 13.62 5.54 2.37
C GLU A 198 12.83 5.11 3.62
N GLY A 199 11.51 5.35 3.63
CA GLY A 199 10.63 4.90 4.71
C GLY A 199 10.63 3.38 4.88
N PHE A 200 10.59 2.62 3.80
CA PHE A 200 10.67 1.16 3.84
C PHE A 200 12.04 0.65 4.30
N ALA A 201 13.12 1.33 3.93
CA ALA A 201 14.46 1.04 4.47
C ALA A 201 14.52 1.31 5.99
N SER A 202 13.88 2.39 6.46
CA SER A 202 13.77 2.71 7.90
C SER A 202 13.02 1.63 8.68
N VAL A 203 11.96 1.02 8.09
CA VAL A 203 11.25 -0.11 8.72
C VAL A 203 12.19 -1.26 9.01
N MET A 204 13.04 -1.64 8.05
CA MET A 204 13.94 -2.79 8.19
C MET A 204 15.10 -2.51 9.16
N LYS A 205 15.54 -1.26 9.28
CA LYS A 205 16.56 -0.82 10.26
C LYS A 205 15.96 -0.59 11.65
N GLY A 206 14.66 -0.34 11.73
CA GLY A 206 13.93 0.00 12.95
C GLY A 206 13.46 -1.20 13.76
N MET A 207 12.74 -0.90 14.87
CA MET A 207 12.26 -1.88 15.83
C MET A 207 11.33 -2.96 15.21
N LEU A 208 10.48 -2.58 14.25
CA LEU A 208 9.49 -3.47 13.68
C LEU A 208 10.05 -4.44 12.62
N GLY A 209 11.18 -4.10 11.98
CA GLY A 209 11.74 -4.88 10.88
C GLY A 209 13.03 -5.64 11.22
N ARG A 210 13.73 -5.24 12.28
CA ARG A 210 15.10 -5.68 12.60
C ARG A 210 15.29 -7.20 12.73
N GLY A 211 14.27 -7.95 13.05
CA GLY A 211 14.36 -9.40 13.23
C GLY A 211 14.07 -10.25 11.98
N TYR A 212 13.63 -9.63 10.88
CA TYR A 212 13.11 -10.40 9.74
C TYR A 212 14.13 -10.70 8.65
N MET A 213 15.23 -9.94 8.56
CA MET A 213 16.24 -10.14 7.49
C MET A 213 17.64 -9.91 8.03
N GLY A 214 18.22 -10.95 8.64
CA GLY A 214 19.63 -10.94 9.02
C GLY A 214 20.54 -11.00 7.78
N GLY A 215 21.57 -10.14 7.73
CA GLY A 215 22.70 -10.27 6.82
C GLY A 215 22.51 -9.81 5.37
N SER A 216 21.35 -9.29 4.97
CA SER A 216 21.20 -8.69 3.65
C SER A 216 21.64 -7.21 3.65
N PRO A 217 22.45 -6.75 2.68
CA PRO A 217 22.76 -5.33 2.54
C PRO A 217 21.50 -4.56 2.15
N ASP A 218 21.20 -3.48 2.89
CA ASP A 218 20.17 -2.50 2.61
C ASP A 218 18.75 -3.02 2.26
N PRO A 219 18.19 -3.94 3.07
CA PRO A 219 16.82 -4.38 2.83
C PRO A 219 15.82 -3.25 3.02
N ALA A 220 14.73 -3.26 2.25
CA ALA A 220 13.61 -2.36 2.40
C ALA A 220 12.31 -3.18 2.42
N GLY A 221 11.34 -2.79 3.25
CA GLY A 221 10.09 -3.53 3.37
C GLY A 221 9.06 -2.82 4.24
N LYS A 222 7.88 -3.44 4.36
CA LYS A 222 6.82 -2.96 5.24
C LYS A 222 6.16 -4.13 5.94
N THR A 223 6.07 -4.08 7.26
CA THR A 223 5.28 -5.01 8.05
C THR A 223 3.80 -4.82 7.78
N GLY A 224 3.03 -5.90 7.80
CA GLY A 224 1.59 -5.87 7.65
C GLY A 224 0.90 -6.71 8.73
N THR A 225 -0.14 -6.15 9.31
CA THR A 225 -1.09 -6.85 10.17
C THR A 225 -2.48 -6.50 9.68
N SER A 226 -3.30 -7.50 9.41
CA SER A 226 -4.68 -7.35 8.98
C SER A 226 -5.59 -7.91 10.06
N GLU A 227 -6.58 -7.12 10.48
CA GLU A 227 -7.65 -7.62 11.32
C GLU A 227 -8.63 -8.38 10.43
N THR A 228 -8.84 -9.65 10.72
CA THR A 228 -9.82 -10.50 10.05
C THR A 228 -10.75 -11.08 11.09
N PHE A 229 -12.05 -11.08 10.79
CA PHE A 229 -13.01 -11.83 11.58
C PHE A 229 -13.04 -13.26 11.00
N TYR A 230 -12.87 -14.24 11.87
CA TYR A 230 -13.16 -15.63 11.55
C TYR A 230 -14.57 -15.91 12.04
N ASP A 231 -15.51 -16.02 11.12
CA ASP A 231 -16.86 -16.46 11.40
C ASP A 231 -16.85 -17.99 11.25
N SER A 232 -16.61 -18.69 12.37
CA SER A 232 -16.81 -20.14 12.39
C SER A 232 -18.25 -20.37 12.82
N ASP A 233 -19.08 -20.89 11.94
CA ASP A 233 -20.28 -21.60 12.33
C ASP A 233 -19.84 -22.81 13.19
N LEU A 234 -19.88 -22.65 14.51
CA LEU A 234 -19.78 -23.72 15.49
C LEU A 234 -21.18 -24.21 15.82
#